data_c88c9c8e7cbc6f4ab968eecdce01551e
#
_entry.id   c88c9c8e7cbc6f4ab968eecdce01551e
#
_cell.length_a   1.000
_cell.length_b   1.000
_cell.length_c   1.000
_cell.angle_alpha   90.00
_cell.angle_beta   90.00
_cell.angle_gamma   90.00
#
_symmetry.space_group_name_H-M   'P 1'
#
loop_
_entity.id
_entity.type
_entity.pdbx_description
1 polymer ?
#
loop_
_entity_poly.entity_id
_entity_poly.type
_entity_poly.pdbx_seq_one_letter_code
_entity_poly.pdbx_strand_id
1 'polypeptide(L)'
;CIRDRYISFRAAAAIILALLIVIIFGRKIIDFLRRKQIGEDIRDLGLEGQLQKRGTPTMGGVIILLAILVPILLFGRLDNIYIQLMIVSTVWLGLIGGLDDYIKVFRHNKEGLKGRFKIVGQVGLGIIVGTTMWLSPQIIVREKVTQPVQTVYLNPDGSVIESVQRNVVLSSESTKTTKTTIPFVKNNEFDYGWLTGETSAATWLLYVLVAIFVVTAVSNGANLTDGLDGLATGVSVPIVAVLGVLAYLSGHIVYADYLNIMYIPDSGELVVFAAAFAGALVGFLWYNSFPAQIFMGDTGSLAIGGVIAVFALCIRK
;
A
#
# COMPACT_ATOMS: atom_id res chain seq x y z
N CYS A 1 -2.42 22.94 -16.55
CA CYS A 1 -2.49 22.22 -17.84
C CYS A 1 -3.55 21.13 -17.80
N ILE A 2 -4.28 20.87 -18.89
CA ILE A 2 -5.35 19.82 -18.93
C ILE A 2 -4.74 18.44 -18.65
N ARG A 3 -3.52 18.18 -19.09
CA ARG A 3 -2.81 16.89 -18.89
C ARG A 3 -2.57 16.54 -17.43
N ASP A 4 -2.39 17.50 -16.55
CA ASP A 4 -2.11 17.28 -15.12
C ASP A 4 -3.34 16.79 -14.35
N ARG A 5 -4.54 16.89 -14.92
CA ARG A 5 -5.78 16.40 -14.33
C ARG A 5 -6.02 14.90 -14.54
N TYR A 6 -5.40 14.30 -15.57
CA TYR A 6 -5.62 12.88 -15.84
C TYR A 6 -4.73 11.99 -14.98
N ILE A 7 -5.35 11.14 -14.18
CA ILE A 7 -4.68 10.16 -13.30
C ILE A 7 -3.73 9.27 -14.12
N SER A 8 -4.16 8.82 -15.32
CA SER A 8 -3.35 7.98 -16.20
C SER A 8 -2.05 8.63 -16.64
N PHE A 9 -2.08 9.93 -16.97
CA PHE A 9 -0.87 10.67 -17.34
C PHE A 9 0.09 10.80 -16.16
N ARG A 10 -0.42 11.16 -14.96
CA ARG A 10 0.38 11.30 -13.75
C ARG A 10 0.96 9.95 -13.30
N ALA A 11 0.18 8.87 -13.41
CA ALA A 11 0.65 7.53 -13.11
C ALA A 11 1.77 7.09 -14.07
N ALA A 12 1.60 7.32 -15.39
CA ALA A 12 2.64 7.03 -16.37
C ALA A 12 3.91 7.87 -16.14
N ALA A 13 3.79 9.14 -15.81
CA ALA A 13 4.92 10.00 -15.47
C ALA A 13 5.61 9.52 -14.16
N ALA A 14 4.84 9.12 -13.17
CA ALA A 14 5.36 8.66 -11.89
C ALA A 14 6.14 7.35 -12.01
N ILE A 15 5.64 6.35 -12.76
CA ILE A 15 6.36 5.08 -12.97
C ILE A 15 7.65 5.29 -13.77
N ILE A 16 7.62 6.12 -14.81
CA ILE A 16 8.80 6.43 -15.63
C ILE A 16 9.85 7.15 -14.78
N LEU A 17 9.45 8.16 -14.01
CA LEU A 17 10.39 8.90 -13.17
C LEU A 17 10.96 8.00 -12.06
N ALA A 18 10.16 7.15 -11.45
CA ALA A 18 10.64 6.19 -10.45
C ALA A 18 11.71 5.26 -11.03
N LEU A 19 11.46 4.67 -12.20
CA LEU A 19 12.43 3.85 -12.93
C LEU A 19 13.72 4.63 -13.23
N LEU A 20 13.61 5.84 -13.76
CA LEU A 20 14.76 6.69 -14.08
C LEU A 20 15.59 7.02 -12.83
N ILE A 21 14.94 7.33 -11.70
CA ILE A 21 15.64 7.59 -10.45
C ILE A 21 16.47 6.37 -10.04
N VAL A 22 15.89 5.17 -10.08
CA VAL A 22 16.62 3.95 -9.72
C VAL A 22 17.78 3.68 -10.68
N ILE A 23 17.57 3.80 -11.99
CA ILE A 23 18.60 3.53 -13.00
C ILE A 23 19.75 4.53 -12.88
N ILE A 24 19.46 5.83 -12.75
CA ILE A 24 20.47 6.89 -12.74
C ILE A 24 21.22 6.97 -11.42
N PHE A 25 20.47 6.92 -10.31
CA PHE A 25 21.03 7.12 -8.98
C PHE A 25 21.39 5.80 -8.28
N GLY A 26 20.75 4.67 -8.66
CA GLY A 26 20.97 3.37 -8.03
C GLY A 26 22.44 3.00 -7.98
N ARG A 27 23.13 3.05 -9.14
CA ARG A 27 24.55 2.70 -9.21
C ARG A 27 25.44 3.62 -8.37
N LYS A 28 25.14 4.93 -8.36
CA LYS A 28 25.89 5.90 -7.54
C LYS A 28 25.72 5.65 -6.04
N ILE A 29 24.49 5.31 -5.63
CA ILE A 29 24.18 4.98 -4.23
C ILE A 29 24.85 3.67 -3.84
N ILE A 30 24.81 2.66 -4.71
CA ILE A 30 25.47 1.36 -4.49
C ILE A 30 26.99 1.57 -4.30
N ASP A 31 27.64 2.33 -5.18
CA ASP A 31 29.07 2.62 -5.08
C ASP A 31 29.40 3.44 -3.82
N PHE A 32 28.55 4.38 -3.44
CA PHE A 32 28.70 5.14 -2.20
C PHE A 32 28.59 4.23 -0.97
N LEU A 33 27.57 3.36 -0.92
CA LEU A 33 27.37 2.41 0.17
C LEU A 33 28.53 1.42 0.24
N ARG A 34 28.98 0.90 -0.89
CA ARG A 34 30.11 -0.02 -0.97
C ARG A 34 31.42 0.59 -0.43
N ARG A 35 31.63 1.89 -0.65
CA ARG A 35 32.81 2.61 -0.10
C ARG A 35 32.71 2.84 1.41
N LYS A 36 31.50 2.97 1.94
CA LYS A 36 31.25 3.24 3.37
C LYS A 36 31.03 2.00 4.20
N GLN A 37 30.64 0.90 3.58
CA GLN A 37 30.35 -0.37 4.23
C GLN A 37 31.50 -1.34 4.03
N ILE A 38 32.05 -1.82 5.13
CA ILE A 38 32.83 -3.04 5.15
C ILE A 38 31.80 -4.16 4.98
N GLY A 39 31.91 -4.94 3.91
CA GLY A 39 30.92 -5.91 3.49
C GLY A 39 30.38 -6.79 4.63
N GLU A 40 29.10 -7.09 4.57
CA GLU A 40 28.42 -7.92 5.57
C GLU A 40 29.08 -9.30 5.61
N ASP A 41 29.45 -9.76 6.81
CA ASP A 41 29.94 -11.12 7.04
C ASP A 41 28.77 -12.10 6.89
N ILE A 42 28.71 -12.76 5.76
CA ILE A 42 27.69 -13.78 5.47
C ILE A 42 27.99 -15.01 6.33
N ARG A 43 26.98 -15.50 7.05
CA ARG A 43 27.05 -16.79 7.74
C ARG A 43 27.27 -17.90 6.71
N ASP A 44 28.31 -18.64 6.84
CA ASP A 44 28.54 -19.82 6.01
C ASP A 44 27.54 -20.91 6.43
N LEU A 45 26.52 -21.11 5.59
CA LEU A 45 25.52 -22.18 5.77
C LEU A 45 25.79 -23.36 4.83
N GLY A 46 26.92 -23.38 4.14
CA GLY A 46 27.28 -24.44 3.20
C GLY A 46 26.51 -24.45 1.89
N LEU A 47 25.80 -23.35 1.56
CA LEU A 47 25.03 -23.24 0.32
C LEU A 47 25.94 -22.73 -0.82
N GLU A 48 25.84 -23.35 -2.00
CA GLU A 48 26.55 -22.89 -3.20
C GLU A 48 26.17 -21.46 -3.54
N GLY A 49 27.15 -20.62 -3.84
CA GLY A 49 26.95 -19.20 -4.19
C GLY A 49 26.94 -18.20 -3.02
N GLN A 50 26.93 -18.62 -1.76
CA GLN A 50 27.01 -17.70 -0.61
C GLN A 50 28.32 -16.91 -0.57
N LEU A 51 29.42 -17.52 -0.94
CA LEU A 51 30.73 -16.86 -0.96
C LEU A 51 30.80 -15.71 -1.98
N GLN A 52 29.99 -15.75 -3.05
CA GLN A 52 29.94 -14.71 -4.07
C GLN A 52 29.24 -13.44 -3.55
N LYS A 53 28.44 -13.56 -2.49
CA LYS A 53 27.68 -12.44 -1.89
C LYS A 53 28.48 -11.66 -0.84
N ARG A 54 29.67 -12.13 -0.51
CA ARG A 54 30.56 -11.47 0.47
C ARG A 54 30.96 -10.10 -0.03
N GLY A 55 30.62 -9.05 0.72
CA GLY A 55 30.91 -7.67 0.35
C GLY A 55 29.78 -6.95 -0.41
N THR A 56 28.59 -7.59 -0.61
CA THR A 56 27.42 -6.92 -1.14
C THR A 56 26.89 -5.92 -0.11
N PRO A 57 26.72 -4.63 -0.48
CA PRO A 57 26.21 -3.63 0.45
C PRO A 57 24.74 -3.87 0.77
N THR A 58 24.31 -3.51 1.97
CA THR A 58 22.90 -3.46 2.40
C THR A 58 22.38 -2.02 2.38
N MET A 59 21.18 -1.74 2.89
CA MET A 59 20.48 -0.44 2.84
C MET A 59 19.97 -0.01 1.45
N GLY A 60 19.76 -0.95 0.54
CA GLY A 60 19.18 -0.67 -0.79
C GLY A 60 17.78 -0.06 -0.74
N GLY A 61 17.07 -0.24 0.37
CA GLY A 61 15.78 0.37 0.61
C GLY A 61 15.76 1.90 0.45
N VAL A 62 16.87 2.58 0.70
CA VAL A 62 16.98 4.03 0.48
C VAL A 62 16.71 4.39 -0.98
N ILE A 63 17.16 3.57 -1.94
CA ILE A 63 16.91 3.78 -3.36
C ILE A 63 15.41 3.69 -3.65
N ILE A 64 14.75 2.67 -3.09
CA ILE A 64 13.31 2.47 -3.25
C ILE A 64 12.53 3.64 -2.67
N LEU A 65 12.86 4.07 -1.45
CA LEU A 65 12.19 5.20 -0.78
C LEU A 65 12.29 6.49 -1.60
N LEU A 66 13.48 6.82 -2.10
CA LEU A 66 13.68 7.99 -2.95
C LEU A 66 12.89 7.88 -4.26
N ALA A 67 12.90 6.69 -4.88
CA ALA A 67 12.19 6.44 -6.13
C ALA A 67 10.66 6.44 -5.98
N ILE A 68 10.12 6.26 -4.78
CA ILE A 68 8.70 6.43 -4.47
C ILE A 68 8.41 7.89 -4.15
N LEU A 69 9.12 8.46 -3.20
CA LEU A 69 8.78 9.77 -2.63
C LEU A 69 8.94 10.91 -3.64
N VAL A 70 10.01 10.92 -4.45
CA VAL A 70 10.24 12.02 -5.41
C VAL A 70 9.13 12.11 -6.47
N PRO A 71 8.72 11.02 -7.16
CA PRO A 71 7.59 11.09 -8.09
C PRO A 71 6.28 11.47 -7.42
N ILE A 72 6.04 11.00 -6.20
CA ILE A 72 4.79 11.32 -5.48
C ILE A 72 4.73 12.79 -5.08
N LEU A 73 5.83 13.38 -4.65
CA LEU A 73 5.88 14.81 -4.35
C LEU A 73 5.68 15.69 -5.59
N LEU A 74 6.02 15.19 -6.78
CA LEU A 74 5.87 15.92 -8.04
C LEU A 74 4.52 15.69 -8.73
N PHE A 75 3.99 14.48 -8.70
CA PHE A 75 2.80 14.09 -9.47
C PHE A 75 1.60 13.71 -8.60
N GLY A 76 1.78 13.44 -7.32
CA GLY A 76 0.69 13.13 -6.38
C GLY A 76 -0.08 14.38 -5.96
N ARG A 77 -1.36 14.22 -5.65
CA ARG A 77 -2.15 15.27 -5.00
C ARG A 77 -1.92 15.24 -3.50
N LEU A 78 -1.06 16.13 -3.02
CA LEU A 78 -0.64 16.17 -1.62
C LEU A 78 -1.74 16.59 -0.64
N ASP A 79 -2.82 17.18 -1.14
CA ASP A 79 -4.05 17.49 -0.40
C ASP A 79 -4.93 16.25 -0.15
N ASN A 80 -4.70 15.15 -0.86
CA ASN A 80 -5.44 13.92 -0.70
C ASN A 80 -4.96 13.15 0.53
N ILE A 81 -5.91 12.82 1.43
CA ILE A 81 -5.60 12.12 2.69
C ILE A 81 -4.97 10.74 2.49
N TYR A 82 -5.34 10.02 1.43
CA TYR A 82 -4.77 8.72 1.12
C TYR A 82 -3.30 8.85 0.72
N ILE A 83 -2.96 9.86 -0.10
CA ILE A 83 -1.56 10.14 -0.46
C ILE A 83 -0.74 10.55 0.76
N GLN A 84 -1.31 11.36 1.66
CA GLN A 84 -0.64 11.74 2.91
C GLN A 84 -0.35 10.51 3.77
N LEU A 85 -1.31 9.60 3.94
CA LEU A 85 -1.12 8.34 4.67
C LEU A 85 -0.03 7.48 4.03
N MET A 86 0.02 7.39 2.70
CA MET A 86 1.04 6.63 2.00
C MET A 86 2.44 7.24 2.17
N ILE A 87 2.57 8.57 2.10
CA ILE A 87 3.85 9.27 2.36
C ILE A 87 4.29 9.04 3.80
N VAL A 88 3.38 9.25 4.76
CA VAL A 88 3.69 9.03 6.19
C VAL A 88 4.14 7.60 6.42
N SER A 89 3.45 6.61 5.88
CA SER A 89 3.81 5.19 6.03
C SER A 89 5.19 4.88 5.46
N THR A 90 5.46 5.41 4.26
CA THR A 90 6.74 5.22 3.57
C THR A 90 7.90 5.81 4.37
N VAL A 91 7.75 7.04 4.84
CA VAL A 91 8.79 7.73 5.63
C VAL A 91 8.94 7.09 7.02
N TRP A 92 7.83 6.80 7.70
CA TRP A 92 7.84 6.27 9.06
C TRP A 92 8.55 4.93 9.17
N LEU A 93 8.15 3.95 8.36
CA LEU A 93 8.79 2.63 8.38
C LEU A 93 10.15 2.63 7.71
N GLY A 94 10.35 3.46 6.70
CA GLY A 94 11.66 3.70 6.10
C GLY A 94 12.67 4.23 7.11
N LEU A 95 12.28 5.14 7.99
CA LEU A 95 13.14 5.64 9.07
C LEU A 95 13.44 4.57 10.12
N ILE A 96 12.44 3.78 10.52
CA ILE A 96 12.64 2.70 11.51
C ILE A 96 13.59 1.63 10.95
N GLY A 97 13.36 1.17 9.72
CA GLY A 97 14.25 0.23 9.06
C GLY A 97 15.63 0.83 8.80
N GLY A 98 15.68 2.11 8.40
CA GLY A 98 16.94 2.84 8.20
C GLY A 98 17.77 2.99 9.47
N LEU A 99 17.12 3.20 10.62
CA LEU A 99 17.80 3.21 11.92
C LEU A 99 18.35 1.82 12.28
N ASP A 100 17.61 0.76 11.97
CA ASP A 100 18.06 -0.61 12.17
C ASP A 100 19.31 -0.92 11.33
N ASP A 101 19.22 -0.67 10.04
CA ASP A 101 20.34 -0.87 9.12
C ASP A 101 21.55 0.01 9.47
N TYR A 102 21.32 1.26 9.88
CA TYR A 102 22.38 2.16 10.34
C TYR A 102 23.11 1.60 11.56
N ILE A 103 22.38 1.06 12.55
CA ILE A 103 22.99 0.46 13.74
C ILE A 103 23.81 -0.79 13.35
N LYS A 104 23.27 -1.63 12.47
CA LYS A 104 23.98 -2.84 11.99
C LYS A 104 25.27 -2.50 11.27
N VAL A 105 25.21 -1.54 10.37
CA VAL A 105 26.32 -1.20 9.47
C VAL A 105 27.35 -0.30 10.14
N PHE A 106 26.93 0.84 10.69
CA PHE A 106 27.86 1.88 11.17
C PHE A 106 28.28 1.70 12.62
N ARG A 107 27.46 1.05 13.46
CA ARG A 107 27.84 0.72 14.85
C ARG A 107 28.35 -0.71 15.01
N HIS A 108 28.44 -1.47 13.91
CA HIS A 108 28.87 -2.87 13.90
C HIS A 108 28.15 -3.76 14.93
N ASN A 109 26.90 -3.40 15.26
CA ASN A 109 26.08 -4.19 16.14
C ASN A 109 25.19 -5.12 15.31
N LYS A 110 25.56 -6.39 15.23
CA LYS A 110 24.85 -7.41 14.43
C LYS A 110 23.38 -7.63 14.84
N GLU A 111 23.00 -7.27 16.07
CA GLU A 111 21.61 -7.39 16.55
C GLU A 111 20.72 -6.27 15.98
N GLY A 112 21.28 -5.14 15.55
CA GLY A 112 20.55 -4.00 15.06
C GLY A 112 19.64 -3.37 16.13
N LEU A 113 18.48 -2.88 15.70
CA LEU A 113 17.46 -2.36 16.58
C LEU A 113 16.72 -3.53 17.26
N LYS A 114 16.63 -3.53 18.59
CA LYS A 114 15.89 -4.58 19.31
C LYS A 114 14.47 -4.69 18.75
N GLY A 115 13.99 -5.91 18.47
CA GLY A 115 12.70 -6.19 17.83
C GLY A 115 11.50 -5.44 18.46
N ARG A 116 11.56 -5.19 19.79
CA ARG A 116 10.54 -4.42 20.51
C ARG A 116 10.33 -3.01 19.94
N PHE A 117 11.40 -2.33 19.55
CA PHE A 117 11.30 -0.98 18.97
C PHE A 117 10.72 -1.00 17.55
N LYS A 118 11.01 -2.04 16.76
CA LYS A 118 10.38 -2.24 15.45
C LYS A 118 8.87 -2.41 15.61
N ILE A 119 8.45 -3.28 16.54
CA ILE A 119 7.03 -3.50 16.84
C ILE A 119 6.35 -2.21 17.32
N VAL A 120 6.97 -1.46 18.24
CA VAL A 120 6.43 -0.19 18.72
C VAL A 120 6.23 0.80 17.55
N GLY A 121 7.17 0.85 16.62
CA GLY A 121 7.03 1.69 15.44
C GLY A 121 5.91 1.24 14.50
N GLN A 122 5.74 -0.06 14.30
CA GLN A 122 4.66 -0.63 13.49
C GLN A 122 3.28 -0.40 14.14
N VAL A 123 3.17 -0.61 15.45
CA VAL A 123 1.98 -0.29 16.25
C VAL A 123 1.66 1.20 16.16
N GLY A 124 2.67 2.07 16.29
CA GLY A 124 2.50 3.51 16.14
C GLY A 124 1.91 3.90 14.78
N LEU A 125 2.41 3.31 13.69
CA LEU A 125 1.84 3.53 12.36
C LEU A 125 0.41 2.99 12.27
N GLY A 126 0.14 1.81 12.78
CA GLY A 126 -1.20 1.23 12.80
C GLY A 126 -2.22 2.11 13.53
N ILE A 127 -1.81 2.72 14.65
CA ILE A 127 -2.63 3.70 15.39
C ILE A 127 -2.87 4.94 14.52
N ILE A 128 -1.83 5.52 13.92
CA ILE A 128 -1.96 6.70 13.05
C ILE A 128 -2.94 6.42 11.90
N VAL A 129 -2.78 5.31 11.21
CA VAL A 129 -3.64 4.92 10.08
C VAL A 129 -5.06 4.66 10.56
N GLY A 130 -5.26 3.81 11.57
CA GLY A 130 -6.58 3.45 12.07
C GLY A 130 -7.36 4.65 12.63
N THR A 131 -6.70 5.54 13.37
CA THR A 131 -7.32 6.76 13.90
C THR A 131 -7.62 7.77 12.79
N THR A 132 -6.76 7.90 11.78
CA THR A 132 -7.03 8.76 10.62
C THR A 132 -8.23 8.23 9.83
N MET A 133 -8.33 6.91 9.62
CA MET A 133 -9.47 6.27 8.98
C MET A 133 -10.78 6.51 9.76
N TRP A 134 -10.70 6.60 11.06
CA TRP A 134 -11.84 6.89 11.92
C TRP A 134 -12.23 8.37 11.91
N LEU A 135 -11.26 9.25 12.19
CA LEU A 135 -11.56 10.65 12.52
C LEU A 135 -11.65 11.55 11.28
N SER A 136 -10.92 11.25 10.21
CA SER A 136 -10.89 12.11 9.03
C SER A 136 -12.25 12.19 8.33
N PRO A 137 -12.79 13.39 8.10
CA PRO A 137 -14.05 13.58 7.36
C PRO A 137 -13.89 13.30 5.86
N GLN A 138 -12.67 13.25 5.33
CA GLN A 138 -12.38 13.00 3.93
C GLN A 138 -12.47 11.51 3.57
N ILE A 139 -12.36 10.61 4.56
CA ILE A 139 -12.43 9.17 4.35
C ILE A 139 -13.88 8.72 4.48
N ILE A 140 -14.53 8.67 3.34
CA ILE A 140 -15.94 8.33 3.17
C ILE A 140 -16.11 7.24 2.14
N VAL A 141 -17.21 6.52 2.22
CA VAL A 141 -17.61 5.46 1.28
C VAL A 141 -19.03 5.72 0.84
N ARG A 142 -19.40 5.31 -0.36
CA ARG A 142 -20.80 5.23 -0.76
C ARG A 142 -21.22 3.77 -0.82
N GLU A 143 -22.21 3.45 0.01
CA GLU A 143 -22.77 2.11 0.09
C GLU A 143 -23.89 1.92 -0.95
N LYS A 144 -24.17 0.68 -1.29
CA LYS A 144 -25.29 0.32 -2.14
C LYS A 144 -26.57 0.29 -1.30
N VAL A 145 -27.57 1.01 -1.74
CA VAL A 145 -28.89 1.04 -1.11
C VAL A 145 -29.91 0.45 -2.09
N THR A 146 -30.75 -0.44 -1.58
CA THR A 146 -31.89 -0.98 -2.34
C THR A 146 -33.00 0.05 -2.35
N GLN A 147 -33.21 0.72 -3.48
CA GLN A 147 -34.31 1.67 -3.65
C GLN A 147 -35.47 0.99 -4.41
N PRO A 148 -36.72 1.15 -3.94
CA PRO A 148 -37.88 0.74 -4.71
C PRO A 148 -38.03 1.70 -5.89
N VAL A 149 -37.90 1.21 -7.10
CA VAL A 149 -38.20 1.97 -8.32
C VAL A 149 -39.59 1.56 -8.77
N GLN A 150 -40.52 2.52 -8.74
CA GLN A 150 -41.84 2.32 -9.33
C GLN A 150 -41.73 2.46 -10.85
N THR A 151 -41.88 1.36 -11.55
CA THR A 151 -41.97 1.32 -13.01
C THR A 151 -43.45 1.24 -13.37
N VAL A 152 -43.95 2.26 -14.07
CA VAL A 152 -45.31 2.29 -14.57
C VAL A 152 -45.30 1.77 -16.01
N TYR A 153 -45.94 0.66 -16.24
CA TYR A 153 -46.14 0.12 -17.60
C TYR A 153 -47.58 0.46 -18.03
N LEU A 154 -47.71 0.98 -19.24
CA LEU A 154 -49.01 1.21 -19.89
C LEU A 154 -49.32 -0.06 -20.76
N ASN A 155 -50.39 -0.72 -20.47
CA ASN A 155 -50.90 -1.78 -21.34
C ASN A 155 -51.45 -1.19 -22.65
N PRO A 156 -51.52 -1.98 -23.72
CA PRO A 156 -52.16 -1.55 -24.98
C PRO A 156 -53.65 -1.14 -24.83
N ASP A 157 -54.31 -1.58 -23.77
CA ASP A 157 -55.68 -1.23 -23.41
C ASP A 157 -55.83 0.06 -22.58
N GLY A 158 -54.68 0.75 -22.30
CA GLY A 158 -54.65 1.97 -21.51
C GLY A 158 -54.64 1.76 -19.99
N SER A 159 -54.65 0.54 -19.50
CA SER A 159 -54.53 0.25 -18.07
C SER A 159 -53.10 0.43 -17.58
N VAL A 160 -52.95 0.96 -16.37
CA VAL A 160 -51.65 1.21 -15.72
C VAL A 160 -51.32 0.02 -14.84
N ILE A 161 -50.18 -0.64 -15.09
CA ILE A 161 -49.60 -1.63 -14.19
C ILE A 161 -48.45 -0.94 -13.44
N GLU A 162 -48.59 -0.75 -12.15
CA GLU A 162 -47.49 -0.35 -11.26
C GLU A 162 -46.74 -1.61 -10.83
N SER A 163 -45.49 -1.71 -11.23
CA SER A 163 -44.57 -2.73 -10.70
C SER A 163 -43.49 -2.05 -9.86
N VAL A 164 -43.31 -2.51 -8.61
CA VAL A 164 -42.24 -2.06 -7.76
C VAL A 164 -41.06 -2.99 -7.97
N GLN A 165 -40.08 -2.55 -8.73
CA GLN A 165 -38.80 -3.24 -8.84
C GLN A 165 -37.83 -2.68 -7.79
N ARG A 166 -37.14 -3.58 -7.10
CA ARG A 166 -36.08 -3.20 -6.16
C ARG A 166 -34.75 -3.13 -6.92
N ASN A 167 -34.30 -1.92 -7.23
CA ASN A 167 -33.00 -1.73 -7.84
C ASN A 167 -31.97 -1.38 -6.76
N VAL A 168 -30.81 -2.03 -6.83
CA VAL A 168 -29.66 -1.72 -5.99
C VAL A 168 -28.90 -0.58 -6.66
N VAL A 169 -28.83 0.57 -6.03
CA VAL A 169 -28.15 1.78 -6.54
C VAL A 169 -27.12 2.25 -5.51
N LEU A 170 -26.03 2.83 -5.96
CA LEU A 170 -25.10 3.52 -5.06
C LEU A 170 -25.81 4.70 -4.39
N SER A 171 -25.73 4.77 -3.05
CA SER A 171 -26.28 5.88 -2.29
C SER A 171 -25.66 7.21 -2.74
N SER A 172 -26.48 8.25 -2.80
CA SER A 172 -26.00 9.62 -2.94
C SER A 172 -25.32 10.12 -1.66
N GLU A 173 -25.64 9.53 -0.52
CA GLU A 173 -25.06 9.90 0.77
C GLU A 173 -23.73 9.19 1.00
N SER A 174 -22.78 9.95 1.48
CA SER A 174 -21.46 9.48 1.86
C SER A 174 -21.46 9.10 3.34
N THR A 175 -21.09 7.86 3.64
CA THR A 175 -21.10 7.34 5.01
C THR A 175 -19.69 6.95 5.45
N LYS A 176 -19.46 6.99 6.75
CA LYS A 176 -18.28 6.35 7.35
C LYS A 176 -18.64 4.90 7.69
N THR A 177 -17.84 3.97 7.20
CA THR A 177 -18.08 2.56 7.47
C THR A 177 -16.80 1.91 8.04
N THR A 178 -16.99 0.87 8.84
CA THR A 178 -15.92 0.00 9.31
C THR A 178 -15.82 -1.28 8.48
N LYS A 179 -16.61 -1.40 7.40
CA LYS A 179 -16.63 -2.60 6.55
C LYS A 179 -15.31 -2.76 5.78
N THR A 180 -14.92 -4.00 5.58
CA THR A 180 -13.79 -4.41 4.75
C THR A 180 -14.29 -5.39 3.71
N THR A 181 -13.80 -5.30 2.49
CA THR A 181 -14.14 -6.25 1.43
C THR A 181 -13.38 -7.56 1.65
N ILE A 182 -14.09 -8.66 1.81
CA ILE A 182 -13.52 -10.00 1.95
C ILE A 182 -14.13 -10.88 0.88
N PRO A 183 -13.34 -11.50 0.00
CA PRO A 183 -13.85 -12.40 -1.02
C PRO A 183 -14.52 -13.63 -0.38
N PHE A 184 -15.52 -14.20 -1.06
CA PHE A 184 -16.26 -15.41 -0.67
C PHE A 184 -17.20 -15.27 0.54
N VAL A 185 -17.35 -14.07 1.11
CA VAL A 185 -18.36 -13.77 2.14
C VAL A 185 -19.62 -13.19 1.46
N LYS A 186 -20.78 -13.33 2.10
CA LYS A 186 -22.04 -12.75 1.60
C LYS A 186 -21.87 -11.24 1.37
N ASN A 187 -22.24 -10.77 0.19
CA ASN A 187 -22.05 -9.39 -0.29
C ASN A 187 -20.59 -8.94 -0.43
N ASN A 188 -19.60 -9.83 -0.29
CA ASN A 188 -18.17 -9.52 -0.31
C ASN A 188 -17.76 -8.48 0.74
N GLU A 189 -18.51 -8.33 1.82
CA GLU A 189 -18.23 -7.34 2.87
C GLU A 189 -18.26 -8.00 4.25
N PHE A 190 -17.30 -7.66 5.08
CA PHE A 190 -17.27 -7.99 6.50
C PHE A 190 -17.46 -6.71 7.30
N ASP A 191 -18.54 -6.65 8.08
CA ASP A 191 -18.85 -5.53 8.93
C ASP A 191 -18.39 -5.80 10.36
N TYR A 192 -17.43 -4.99 10.84
CA TYR A 192 -16.97 -5.10 12.22
C TYR A 192 -18.07 -4.75 13.25
N GLY A 193 -19.11 -4.03 12.83
CA GLY A 193 -20.28 -3.75 13.65
C GLY A 193 -21.03 -5.01 14.07
N TRP A 194 -20.93 -6.07 13.28
CA TRP A 194 -21.51 -7.37 13.65
C TRP A 194 -20.93 -7.95 14.95
N LEU A 195 -19.66 -7.64 15.26
CA LEU A 195 -19.01 -8.11 16.51
C LEU A 195 -19.34 -7.23 17.71
N THR A 196 -19.68 -5.96 17.49
CA THR A 196 -19.85 -4.96 18.58
C THR A 196 -21.27 -4.47 18.74
N GLY A 197 -22.20 -4.91 17.89
CA GLY A 197 -23.62 -4.64 17.98
C GLY A 197 -24.14 -3.43 17.19
N GLU A 198 -23.32 -2.46 16.84
CA GLU A 198 -23.63 -1.33 15.94
C GLU A 198 -22.36 -0.52 15.63
N THR A 199 -22.41 0.44 14.68
CA THR A 199 -21.27 1.32 14.35
C THR A 199 -21.03 2.32 15.50
N SER A 200 -20.46 1.83 16.57
CA SER A 200 -20.14 2.55 17.81
C SER A 200 -18.64 2.88 17.91
N ALA A 201 -18.24 3.65 18.88
CA ALA A 201 -16.83 3.88 19.20
C ALA A 201 -16.06 2.57 19.44
N ALA A 202 -16.73 1.54 19.98
CA ALA A 202 -16.13 0.22 20.19
C ALA A 202 -15.78 -0.47 18.85
N THR A 203 -16.63 -0.34 17.83
CA THR A 203 -16.36 -0.86 16.48
C THR A 203 -15.15 -0.21 15.85
N TRP A 204 -15.02 1.11 16.00
CA TRP A 204 -13.86 1.84 15.51
C TRP A 204 -12.57 1.48 16.27
N LEU A 205 -12.67 1.26 17.57
CA LEU A 205 -11.53 0.77 18.36
C LEU A 205 -11.08 -0.61 17.87
N LEU A 206 -12.02 -1.51 17.61
CA LEU A 206 -11.72 -2.81 17.00
C LEU A 206 -11.07 -2.66 15.64
N TYR A 207 -11.55 -1.74 14.79
CA TYR A 207 -10.95 -1.45 13.49
C TYR A 207 -9.50 -0.95 13.62
N VAL A 208 -9.21 -0.08 14.59
CA VAL A 208 -7.84 0.37 14.89
C VAL A 208 -6.96 -0.81 15.30
N LEU A 209 -7.45 -1.73 16.14
CA LEU A 209 -6.70 -2.93 16.51
C LEU A 209 -6.40 -3.82 15.29
N VAL A 210 -7.36 -3.97 14.39
CA VAL A 210 -7.16 -4.71 13.14
C VAL A 210 -6.12 -3.99 12.26
N ALA A 211 -6.18 -2.67 12.14
CA ALA A 211 -5.19 -1.91 11.39
C ALA A 211 -3.77 -2.08 11.96
N ILE A 212 -3.62 -2.07 13.29
CA ILE A 212 -2.33 -2.36 13.96
C ILE A 212 -1.86 -3.76 13.60
N PHE A 213 -2.75 -4.75 13.69
CA PHE A 213 -2.42 -6.14 13.37
C PHE A 213 -1.97 -6.28 11.91
N VAL A 214 -2.72 -5.72 10.96
CA VAL A 214 -2.41 -5.80 9.52
C VAL A 214 -1.07 -5.14 9.21
N VAL A 215 -0.83 -3.91 9.70
CA VAL A 215 0.44 -3.21 9.49
C VAL A 215 1.60 -4.00 10.06
N THR A 216 1.46 -4.52 11.28
CA THR A 216 2.52 -5.30 11.93
C THR A 216 2.78 -6.62 11.22
N ALA A 217 1.72 -7.36 10.88
CA ALA A 217 1.84 -8.67 10.23
C ALA A 217 2.46 -8.55 8.83
N VAL A 218 1.96 -7.65 8.00
CA VAL A 218 2.44 -7.51 6.61
C VAL A 218 3.85 -6.92 6.55
N SER A 219 4.17 -5.94 7.42
CA SER A 219 5.50 -5.36 7.49
C SER A 219 6.56 -6.40 7.91
N ASN A 220 6.26 -7.21 8.95
CA ASN A 220 7.16 -8.29 9.36
C ASN A 220 7.19 -9.43 8.33
N GLY A 221 6.06 -9.76 7.70
CA GLY A 221 5.99 -10.75 6.63
C GLY A 221 6.89 -10.39 5.45
N ALA A 222 6.86 -9.14 5.01
CA ALA A 222 7.74 -8.65 3.94
C ALA A 222 9.23 -8.69 4.35
N ASN A 223 9.52 -8.35 5.61
CA ASN A 223 10.90 -8.44 6.14
C ASN A 223 11.40 -9.88 6.19
N LEU A 224 10.56 -10.84 6.56
CA LEU A 224 10.91 -12.26 6.53
C LEU A 224 11.08 -12.79 5.10
N THR A 225 10.35 -12.22 4.13
CA THR A 225 10.44 -12.59 2.71
C THR A 225 11.76 -12.10 2.08
N ASP A 226 12.40 -11.07 2.64
CA ASP A 226 13.68 -10.52 2.17
C ASP A 226 14.90 -11.40 2.55
N GLY A 227 14.71 -12.71 2.49
CA GLY A 227 15.78 -13.70 2.74
C GLY A 227 16.52 -14.19 1.48
N LEU A 228 15.95 -13.94 0.30
CA LEU A 228 16.51 -14.36 -0.98
C LEU A 228 16.58 -13.19 -1.96
N ASP A 229 17.62 -13.19 -2.80
CA ASP A 229 17.87 -12.16 -3.81
C ASP A 229 16.64 -11.96 -4.70
N GLY A 230 16.11 -10.76 -4.73
CA GLY A 230 14.97 -10.37 -5.56
C GLY A 230 13.61 -10.89 -5.12
N LEU A 231 13.51 -11.76 -4.12
CA LEU A 231 12.24 -12.40 -3.76
C LEU A 231 11.22 -11.36 -3.23
N ALA A 232 11.58 -10.61 -2.19
CA ALA A 232 10.69 -9.61 -1.61
C ALA A 232 10.27 -8.54 -2.63
N THR A 233 11.22 -8.06 -3.42
CA THR A 233 10.97 -7.09 -4.49
C THR A 233 10.05 -7.68 -5.56
N GLY A 234 10.37 -8.90 -6.04
CA GLY A 234 9.66 -9.55 -7.13
C GLY A 234 8.21 -9.87 -6.81
N VAL A 235 7.91 -10.37 -5.60
CA VAL A 235 6.52 -10.67 -5.19
C VAL A 235 5.73 -9.40 -4.88
N SER A 236 6.40 -8.32 -4.48
CA SER A 236 5.72 -7.05 -4.17
C SER A 236 5.21 -6.35 -5.42
N VAL A 237 5.87 -6.50 -6.59
CA VAL A 237 5.44 -5.87 -7.85
C VAL A 237 4.01 -6.25 -8.23
N PRO A 238 3.65 -7.54 -8.38
CA PRO A 238 2.28 -7.93 -8.73
C PRO A 238 1.27 -7.53 -7.64
N ILE A 239 1.64 -7.58 -6.36
CA ILE A 239 0.76 -7.14 -5.27
C ILE A 239 0.42 -5.66 -5.43
N VAL A 240 1.41 -4.81 -5.63
CA VAL A 240 1.22 -3.36 -5.82
C VAL A 240 0.42 -3.08 -7.09
N ALA A 241 0.66 -3.80 -8.18
CA ALA A 241 -0.10 -3.66 -9.42
C ALA A 241 -1.58 -3.97 -9.20
N VAL A 242 -1.90 -5.08 -8.53
CA VAL A 242 -3.29 -5.46 -8.22
C VAL A 242 -3.95 -4.43 -7.30
N LEU A 243 -3.27 -3.97 -6.24
CA LEU A 243 -3.78 -2.92 -5.36
C LEU A 243 -4.05 -1.62 -6.13
N GLY A 244 -3.17 -1.25 -7.06
CA GLY A 244 -3.37 -0.09 -7.93
C GLY A 244 -4.60 -0.23 -8.82
N VAL A 245 -4.81 -1.39 -9.43
CA VAL A 245 -6.04 -1.69 -10.21
C VAL A 245 -7.28 -1.60 -9.32
N LEU A 246 -7.25 -2.22 -8.13
CA LEU A 246 -8.38 -2.16 -7.19
C LEU A 246 -8.66 -0.74 -6.72
N ALA A 247 -7.64 0.09 -6.50
CA ALA A 247 -7.81 1.51 -6.17
C ALA A 247 -8.48 2.27 -7.30
N TYR A 248 -8.08 2.03 -8.55
CA TYR A 248 -8.71 2.62 -9.73
C TYR A 248 -10.20 2.24 -9.83
N LEU A 249 -10.50 0.95 -9.71
CA LEU A 249 -11.86 0.42 -9.80
C LEU A 249 -12.75 0.94 -8.66
N SER A 250 -12.22 0.96 -7.42
CA SER A 250 -12.95 1.50 -6.25
C SER A 250 -13.12 3.01 -6.30
N GLY A 251 -12.23 3.73 -6.99
CA GLY A 251 -12.31 5.18 -7.19
C GLY A 251 -13.22 5.62 -8.33
N HIS A 252 -13.78 4.69 -9.12
CA HIS A 252 -14.61 5.00 -10.27
C HIS A 252 -16.04 4.46 -10.09
N ILE A 253 -17.02 5.35 -10.03
CA ILE A 253 -18.41 5.02 -9.67
C ILE A 253 -19.01 3.93 -10.56
N VAL A 254 -18.79 3.98 -11.89
CA VAL A 254 -19.34 3.01 -12.84
C VAL A 254 -18.74 1.63 -12.65
N TYR A 255 -17.41 1.55 -12.46
CA TYR A 255 -16.74 0.26 -12.26
C TYR A 255 -17.02 -0.32 -10.88
N ALA A 256 -17.09 0.51 -9.85
CA ALA A 256 -17.43 0.06 -8.50
C ALA A 256 -18.85 -0.51 -8.47
N ASP A 257 -19.78 0.11 -9.19
CA ASP A 257 -21.15 -0.39 -9.31
C ASP A 257 -21.22 -1.71 -10.10
N TYR A 258 -20.61 -1.77 -11.26
CA TYR A 258 -20.59 -2.96 -12.11
C TYR A 258 -19.98 -4.19 -11.44
N LEU A 259 -18.85 -3.99 -10.73
CA LEU A 259 -18.11 -5.08 -10.06
C LEU A 259 -18.65 -5.42 -8.67
N ASN A 260 -19.70 -4.73 -8.23
CA ASN A 260 -20.26 -4.89 -6.89
C ASN A 260 -19.21 -4.73 -5.76
N ILE A 261 -18.34 -3.73 -5.89
CA ILE A 261 -17.35 -3.36 -4.89
C ILE A 261 -17.69 -2.00 -4.30
N MET A 262 -17.10 -1.72 -3.13
CA MET A 262 -17.28 -0.48 -2.41
C MET A 262 -16.71 0.71 -3.21
N TYR A 263 -17.52 1.76 -3.41
CA TYR A 263 -17.05 3.00 -4.03
C TYR A 263 -16.38 3.89 -2.97
N ILE A 264 -15.12 4.19 -3.18
CA ILE A 264 -14.30 5.00 -2.28
C ILE A 264 -13.88 6.25 -3.04
N PRO A 265 -14.52 7.41 -2.79
CA PRO A 265 -14.12 8.67 -3.43
C PRO A 265 -12.64 8.98 -3.21
N ASP A 266 -12.01 9.60 -4.19
CA ASP A 266 -10.60 10.02 -4.16
C ASP A 266 -9.55 8.91 -4.04
N SER A 267 -9.94 7.63 -3.92
CA SER A 267 -8.99 6.49 -3.90
C SER A 267 -8.24 6.33 -5.23
N GLY A 268 -8.77 6.90 -6.32
CA GLY A 268 -8.09 6.90 -7.63
C GLY A 268 -6.69 7.54 -7.60
N GLU A 269 -6.42 8.45 -6.68
CA GLU A 269 -5.09 9.05 -6.51
C GLU A 269 -4.03 8.01 -6.08
N LEU A 270 -4.44 6.95 -5.39
CA LEU A 270 -3.56 5.85 -5.01
C LEU A 270 -2.96 5.12 -6.24
N VAL A 271 -3.57 5.25 -7.43
CA VAL A 271 -3.01 4.70 -8.67
C VAL A 271 -1.68 5.35 -9.02
N VAL A 272 -1.55 6.66 -8.79
CA VAL A 272 -0.29 7.38 -9.02
C VAL A 272 0.79 6.89 -8.06
N PHE A 273 0.41 6.64 -6.81
CA PHE A 273 1.32 6.06 -5.82
C PHE A 273 1.71 4.63 -6.20
N ALA A 274 0.76 3.78 -6.57
CA ALA A 274 1.02 2.42 -7.02
C ALA A 274 1.97 2.38 -8.23
N ALA A 275 1.80 3.30 -9.18
CA ALA A 275 2.65 3.41 -10.34
C ALA A 275 4.10 3.79 -9.98
N ALA A 276 4.29 4.79 -9.11
CA ALA A 276 5.61 5.14 -8.59
C ALA A 276 6.26 3.98 -7.83
N PHE A 277 5.48 3.31 -6.99
CA PHE A 277 5.93 2.20 -6.18
C PHE A 277 6.33 1.00 -7.05
N ALA A 278 5.48 0.60 -8.02
CA ALA A 278 5.81 -0.45 -8.97
C ALA A 278 7.06 -0.12 -9.79
N GLY A 279 7.19 1.11 -10.27
CA GLY A 279 8.39 1.58 -10.98
C GLY A 279 9.65 1.50 -10.12
N ALA A 280 9.57 1.91 -8.86
CA ALA A 280 10.68 1.82 -7.91
C ALA A 280 11.11 0.36 -7.68
N LEU A 281 10.13 -0.55 -7.49
CA LEU A 281 10.39 -1.97 -7.28
C LEU A 281 10.99 -2.64 -8.51
N VAL A 282 10.41 -2.41 -9.70
CA VAL A 282 10.93 -2.96 -10.96
C VAL A 282 12.35 -2.45 -11.24
N GLY A 283 12.59 -1.15 -11.02
CA GLY A 283 13.93 -0.60 -11.14
C GLY A 283 14.92 -1.20 -10.15
N PHE A 284 14.52 -1.36 -8.88
CA PHE A 284 15.37 -1.93 -7.86
C PHE A 284 15.65 -3.42 -8.08
N LEU A 285 14.69 -4.17 -8.63
CA LEU A 285 14.86 -5.58 -8.96
C LEU A 285 16.03 -5.81 -9.92
N TRP A 286 16.34 -4.86 -10.78
CA TRP A 286 17.51 -4.91 -11.67
C TRP A 286 18.83 -5.07 -10.91
N TYR A 287 18.95 -4.45 -9.74
CA TYR A 287 20.16 -4.53 -8.90
C TYR A 287 20.07 -5.60 -7.82
N ASN A 288 18.85 -6.02 -7.46
CA ASN A 288 18.60 -6.95 -6.36
C ASN A 288 18.37 -8.40 -6.83
N SER A 289 18.15 -8.64 -8.14
CA SER A 289 18.05 -10.01 -8.68
C SER A 289 19.38 -10.76 -8.59
N PHE A 290 19.31 -12.09 -8.53
CA PHE A 290 20.48 -12.94 -8.37
C PHE A 290 21.48 -12.82 -9.55
N PRO A 291 22.79 -12.66 -9.30
CA PRO A 291 23.42 -12.37 -8.01
C PRO A 291 23.25 -10.89 -7.62
N ALA A 292 22.72 -10.65 -6.42
CA ALA A 292 22.37 -9.30 -5.98
C ALA A 292 23.59 -8.37 -5.85
N GLN A 293 23.51 -7.20 -6.45
CA GLN A 293 24.52 -6.14 -6.33
C GLN A 293 24.33 -5.31 -5.07
N ILE A 294 23.13 -5.34 -4.51
CA ILE A 294 22.74 -4.66 -3.26
C ILE A 294 21.61 -5.44 -2.58
N PHE A 295 21.66 -5.56 -1.26
CA PHE A 295 20.57 -6.07 -0.44
C PHE A 295 19.64 -4.94 -0.05
N MET A 296 18.35 -5.24 0.03
CA MET A 296 17.31 -4.27 0.36
C MET A 296 17.49 -3.74 1.78
N GLY A 297 17.73 -4.64 2.73
CA GLY A 297 17.82 -4.34 4.16
C GLY A 297 16.45 -4.03 4.79
N ASP A 298 16.47 -3.83 6.12
CA ASP A 298 15.25 -3.53 6.87
C ASP A 298 14.64 -2.17 6.47
N THR A 299 15.45 -1.25 5.96
CA THR A 299 14.99 0.03 5.38
C THR A 299 13.96 -0.17 4.28
N GLY A 300 14.20 -1.14 3.38
CA GLY A 300 13.29 -1.41 2.27
C GLY A 300 12.18 -2.38 2.64
N SER A 301 12.51 -3.50 3.26
CA SER A 301 11.56 -4.59 3.49
C SER A 301 10.43 -4.20 4.45
N LEU A 302 10.75 -3.52 5.57
CA LEU A 302 9.74 -3.02 6.50
C LEU A 302 8.85 -1.96 5.85
N ALA A 303 9.46 -1.04 5.06
CA ALA A 303 8.72 0.01 4.38
C ALA A 303 7.78 -0.58 3.31
N ILE A 304 8.24 -1.48 2.45
CA ILE A 304 7.42 -2.13 1.43
C ILE A 304 6.22 -2.82 2.05
N GLY A 305 6.44 -3.67 3.07
CA GLY A 305 5.36 -4.38 3.73
C GLY A 305 4.35 -3.46 4.38
N GLY A 306 4.81 -2.44 5.10
CA GLY A 306 3.92 -1.48 5.74
C GLY A 306 3.15 -0.60 4.76
N VAL A 307 3.79 -0.19 3.66
CA VAL A 307 3.13 0.57 2.59
C VAL A 307 2.05 -0.28 1.91
N ILE A 308 2.31 -1.56 1.64
CA ILE A 308 1.31 -2.51 1.11
C ILE A 308 0.13 -2.65 2.08
N ALA A 309 0.42 -2.81 3.38
CA ALA A 309 -0.61 -2.90 4.42
C ALA A 309 -1.52 -1.66 4.46
N VAL A 310 -0.91 -0.47 4.50
CA VAL A 310 -1.66 0.79 4.55
C VAL A 310 -2.43 1.02 3.26
N PHE A 311 -1.86 0.66 2.12
CA PHE A 311 -2.56 0.73 0.84
C PHE A 311 -3.84 -0.13 0.85
N ALA A 312 -3.73 -1.39 1.28
CA ALA A 312 -4.87 -2.29 1.39
C ALA A 312 -5.94 -1.75 2.35
N LEU A 313 -5.53 -1.22 3.52
CA LEU A 313 -6.44 -0.57 4.46
C LEU A 313 -7.15 0.64 3.83
N CYS A 314 -6.45 1.49 3.06
CA CYS A 314 -7.03 2.66 2.38
C CYS A 314 -8.13 2.28 1.40
N ILE A 315 -7.97 1.18 0.67
CA ILE A 315 -8.98 0.68 -0.29
C ILE A 315 -9.92 -0.36 0.31
N ARG A 316 -9.86 -0.58 1.63
CA ARG A 316 -10.75 -1.51 2.36
C ARG A 316 -10.70 -2.96 1.83
N LYS A 317 -9.50 -3.47 1.51
CA LYS A 317 -9.25 -4.82 1.00
C LYS A 317 -8.42 -5.66 1.95
#